data_1627736c40d2976e9f5d6efc28e3da2b
#
_entry.id   1627736c40d2976e9f5d6efc28e3da2b
#
_cell.length_a   1.000
_cell.length_b   1.000
_cell.length_c   1.000
_cell.angle_alpha   90.00
_cell.angle_beta   90.00
_cell.angle_gamma   90.00
#
_symmetry.space_group_name_H-M   'P 1'
#
loop_
_entity.id
_entity.type
_entity.pdbx_description
1 polymer ?
#
loop_
_entity_poly.entity_id
_entity_poly.type
_entity_poly.pdbx_seq_one_letter_code
_entity_poly.pdbx_strand_id
1 'polypeptide(L)'
;MNRDRILIVNNNMHIGGVQKALANLLCEIHSDYDITLLLFYKGGELLKDVPPDVKVMDAAAPFRYLGMSKSDAVRVCDKLFRFFFAAFTRIFGMRAAVKLMGLTQKKIRGYDTAISFLHSGREKVFYGGCNEFVLGFTEAQQKITFVHCDFEKIGAVSKKNRKIYSRFDRIAACSEGCKMSLLRCFPELSQKTGVVRNCQNYNEIRYLAQTHPEKFDQSRFNILTVARFGKEKGILRAIKAVLGVCDDFDDINYYIIGDGAQSRQAEMLVSDGKFSDSVTLLGKKENPYGYMAAADILLIPSFSEAAPMVINESACLGTPILSTETSSAFEMVRDTGFGWVCDNSENGIRDVLRRLAASRDEVNYKRKLLSTRRFDNAEAVKQFSELINHNDKTD
;
A
#
# COMPACT_ATOMS: atom_id res chain seq x y z
N MET A 1 -15.87 12.97 -28.28
CA MET A 1 -15.05 13.88 -27.44
C MET A 1 -13.64 13.28 -27.33
N ASN A 2 -12.58 14.08 -27.47
CA ASN A 2 -11.24 13.58 -27.23
C ASN A 2 -11.13 13.29 -25.71
N ARG A 3 -10.67 12.10 -25.34
CA ARG A 3 -10.38 11.76 -23.95
C ARG A 3 -9.15 12.53 -23.48
N ASP A 4 -9.13 12.97 -22.22
CA ASP A 4 -7.94 13.58 -21.63
C ASP A 4 -6.78 12.59 -21.62
N ARG A 5 -5.60 13.08 -21.99
CA ARG A 5 -4.37 12.29 -22.11
C ARG A 5 -3.58 12.36 -20.80
N ILE A 6 -3.49 11.22 -20.13
CA ILE A 6 -2.85 11.13 -18.82
C ILE A 6 -1.55 10.32 -18.92
N LEU A 7 -0.45 10.90 -18.44
CA LEU A 7 0.80 10.19 -18.21
C LEU A 7 0.92 9.85 -16.73
N ILE A 8 0.94 8.56 -16.40
CA ILE A 8 1.18 8.08 -15.04
C ILE A 8 2.60 7.52 -14.95
N VAL A 9 3.40 8.02 -14.00
CA VAL A 9 4.78 7.61 -13.78
C VAL A 9 4.89 6.81 -12.51
N ASN A 10 5.41 5.58 -12.62
CA ASN A 10 5.72 4.71 -11.49
C ASN A 10 7.07 4.01 -11.70
N ASN A 11 7.65 3.44 -10.65
CA ASN A 11 8.98 2.83 -10.78
C ASN A 11 8.92 1.40 -11.37
N ASN A 12 7.94 0.58 -11.01
CA ASN A 12 7.74 -0.80 -11.50
C ASN A 12 6.32 -1.29 -11.15
N MET A 13 6.01 -2.56 -11.51
CA MET A 13 4.76 -3.23 -11.19
C MET A 13 4.97 -4.52 -10.35
N HIS A 14 5.98 -4.55 -9.47
CA HIS A 14 6.15 -5.65 -8.51
C HIS A 14 5.04 -5.64 -7.46
N ILE A 15 4.79 -6.82 -6.84
CA ILE A 15 3.77 -6.96 -5.79
C ILE A 15 4.08 -6.00 -4.62
N GLY A 16 3.19 -5.05 -4.41
CA GLY A 16 3.24 -4.05 -3.34
C GLY A 16 1.94 -3.24 -3.29
N GLY A 17 1.65 -2.62 -2.15
CA GLY A 17 0.38 -1.89 -1.95
C GLY A 17 0.18 -0.75 -2.95
N VAL A 18 1.23 0.01 -3.27
CA VAL A 18 1.16 1.12 -4.24
C VAL A 18 0.91 0.61 -5.66
N GLN A 19 1.62 -0.44 -6.07
CA GLN A 19 1.49 -1.02 -7.40
C GLN A 19 0.13 -1.70 -7.58
N LYS A 20 -0.38 -2.36 -6.54
CA LYS A 20 -1.72 -2.95 -6.56
C LYS A 20 -2.80 -1.87 -6.64
N ALA A 21 -2.65 -0.78 -5.87
CA ALA A 21 -3.55 0.37 -5.96
C ALA A 21 -3.53 0.99 -7.35
N LEU A 22 -2.35 1.08 -8.00
CA LEU A 22 -2.22 1.57 -9.37
C LEU A 22 -2.91 0.65 -10.37
N ALA A 23 -2.65 -0.66 -10.32
CA ALA A 23 -3.28 -1.62 -11.22
C ALA A 23 -4.83 -1.57 -11.11
N ASN A 24 -5.35 -1.56 -9.88
CA ASN A 24 -6.79 -1.46 -9.64
C ASN A 24 -7.37 -0.12 -10.12
N LEU A 25 -6.67 1.00 -9.90
CA LEU A 25 -7.11 2.30 -10.42
C LEU A 25 -7.17 2.29 -11.95
N LEU A 26 -6.13 1.76 -12.61
CA LEU A 26 -6.11 1.67 -14.08
C LEU A 26 -7.29 0.87 -14.62
N CYS A 27 -7.68 -0.23 -13.97
CA CYS A 27 -8.86 -1.03 -14.35
C CYS A 27 -10.17 -0.23 -14.28
N GLU A 28 -10.28 0.74 -13.38
CA GLU A 28 -11.48 1.55 -13.21
C GLU A 28 -11.57 2.73 -14.19
N ILE A 29 -10.41 3.31 -14.60
CA ILE A 29 -10.40 4.58 -15.32
C ILE A 29 -9.96 4.49 -16.80
N HIS A 30 -9.45 3.32 -17.26
CA HIS A 30 -8.89 3.21 -18.61
C HIS A 30 -9.89 3.48 -19.73
N SER A 31 -11.19 3.27 -19.49
CA SER A 31 -12.24 3.57 -20.46
C SER A 31 -12.51 5.07 -20.64
N ASP A 32 -12.21 5.89 -19.62
CA ASP A 32 -12.56 7.30 -19.57
C ASP A 32 -11.43 8.21 -20.05
N TYR A 33 -10.18 7.75 -19.96
CA TYR A 33 -8.97 8.51 -20.25
C TYR A 33 -8.06 7.80 -21.25
N ASP A 34 -7.25 8.56 -22.02
CA ASP A 34 -6.14 8.02 -22.84
C ASP A 34 -4.88 7.94 -21.96
N ILE A 35 -4.61 6.76 -21.42
CA ILE A 35 -3.60 6.57 -20.39
C ILE A 35 -2.31 6.00 -20.97
N THR A 36 -1.19 6.65 -20.62
CA THR A 36 0.14 6.09 -20.77
C THR A 36 0.77 5.85 -19.40
N LEU A 37 1.13 4.61 -19.11
CA LEU A 37 1.90 4.21 -17.93
C LEU A 37 3.38 4.19 -18.26
N LEU A 38 4.16 5.12 -17.70
CA LEU A 38 5.61 5.14 -17.81
C LEU A 38 6.23 4.47 -16.59
N LEU A 39 7.02 3.44 -16.85
CA LEU A 39 7.75 2.70 -15.81
C LEU A 39 9.24 2.96 -15.90
N PHE A 40 9.91 3.10 -14.76
CA PHE A 40 11.37 3.12 -14.73
C PHE A 40 11.94 1.74 -15.07
N TYR A 41 11.27 0.69 -14.63
CA TYR A 41 11.56 -0.69 -14.99
C TYR A 41 10.26 -1.41 -15.38
N LYS A 42 10.17 -1.82 -16.64
CA LYS A 42 9.00 -2.55 -17.16
C LYS A 42 9.07 -4.01 -16.73
N GLY A 43 8.71 -4.24 -15.46
CA GLY A 43 8.72 -5.56 -14.84
C GLY A 43 7.89 -5.57 -13.56
N GLY A 44 7.63 -6.78 -13.08
CA GLY A 44 6.82 -7.06 -11.91
C GLY A 44 5.56 -7.84 -12.25
N GLU A 45 5.07 -8.58 -11.27
CA GLU A 45 3.99 -9.55 -11.39
C GLU A 45 2.63 -8.91 -11.73
N LEU A 46 2.43 -7.65 -11.29
CA LEU A 46 1.20 -6.88 -11.54
C LEU A 46 1.17 -6.19 -12.92
N LEU A 47 2.20 -6.36 -13.74
CA LEU A 47 2.20 -5.81 -15.10
C LEU A 47 1.13 -6.47 -15.98
N LYS A 48 0.80 -7.73 -15.73
CA LYS A 48 -0.25 -8.49 -16.40
C LYS A 48 -1.67 -7.95 -16.10
N ASP A 49 -1.83 -7.25 -14.97
CA ASP A 49 -3.11 -6.70 -14.52
C ASP A 49 -3.37 -5.28 -15.06
N VAL A 50 -2.42 -4.74 -15.84
CA VAL A 50 -2.60 -3.46 -16.54
C VAL A 50 -3.53 -3.68 -17.75
N PRO A 51 -4.62 -2.91 -17.90
CA PRO A 51 -5.52 -3.04 -19.04
C PRO A 51 -4.79 -2.92 -20.39
N PRO A 52 -5.20 -3.71 -21.42
CA PRO A 52 -4.46 -3.82 -22.69
C PRO A 52 -4.48 -2.53 -23.54
N ASP A 53 -5.43 -1.64 -23.32
CA ASP A 53 -5.52 -0.34 -23.96
C ASP A 53 -4.68 0.75 -23.26
N VAL A 54 -4.17 0.49 -22.07
CA VAL A 54 -3.19 1.36 -21.40
C VAL A 54 -1.83 1.18 -22.05
N LYS A 55 -1.30 2.26 -22.65
CA LYS A 55 0.02 2.24 -23.28
C LYS A 55 1.12 2.18 -22.21
N VAL A 56 1.94 1.13 -22.23
CA VAL A 56 3.09 0.99 -21.30
C VAL A 56 4.39 1.36 -22.02
N MET A 57 5.14 2.33 -21.44
CA MET A 57 6.42 2.78 -21.98
C MET A 57 7.51 2.80 -20.91
N ASP A 58 8.77 2.74 -21.34
CA ASP A 58 9.95 2.81 -20.48
C ASP A 58 10.49 4.25 -20.41
N ALA A 59 11.04 4.63 -19.27
CA ALA A 59 11.92 5.78 -19.14
C ALA A 59 13.29 5.50 -19.82
N ALA A 60 14.14 6.53 -19.97
CA ALA A 60 15.50 6.34 -20.46
C ALA A 60 16.25 5.27 -19.63
N ALA A 61 17.10 4.50 -20.31
CA ALA A 61 17.75 3.30 -19.77
C ALA A 61 18.34 3.42 -18.34
N PRO A 62 18.98 4.54 -17.93
CA PRO A 62 19.51 4.66 -16.57
C PRO A 62 18.46 4.61 -15.47
N PHE A 63 17.18 5.00 -15.72
CA PHE A 63 16.11 4.95 -14.74
C PHE A 63 15.73 3.52 -14.32
N ARG A 64 16.00 2.52 -15.17
CA ARG A 64 15.75 1.10 -14.85
C ARG A 64 16.37 0.68 -13.52
N TYR A 65 17.54 1.22 -13.19
CA TYR A 65 18.25 0.86 -11.96
C TYR A 65 17.53 1.37 -10.70
N LEU A 66 16.73 2.42 -10.81
CA LEU A 66 15.90 2.92 -9.72
C LEU A 66 14.59 2.09 -9.58
N GLY A 67 14.05 1.57 -10.69
CA GLY A 67 12.86 0.72 -10.73
C GLY A 67 13.11 -0.75 -10.39
N MET A 68 14.30 -1.29 -10.70
CA MET A 68 14.66 -2.69 -10.47
C MET A 68 14.72 -3.04 -8.98
N SER A 69 14.19 -4.21 -8.61
CA SER A 69 14.42 -4.85 -7.31
C SER A 69 15.85 -5.45 -7.24
N LYS A 70 16.25 -5.97 -6.10
CA LYS A 70 17.53 -6.69 -5.99
C LYS A 70 17.51 -8.00 -6.76
N SER A 71 16.38 -8.67 -6.86
CA SER A 71 16.19 -9.92 -7.61
C SER A 71 16.24 -9.72 -9.12
N ASP A 72 15.81 -8.55 -9.63
CA ASP A 72 15.84 -8.24 -11.06
C ASP A 72 17.27 -7.98 -11.57
N ALA A 73 18.17 -7.54 -10.68
CA ALA A 73 19.56 -7.25 -11.02
C ALA A 73 20.37 -8.55 -11.14
N VAL A 74 20.09 -9.37 -12.17
CA VAL A 74 20.75 -10.67 -12.40
C VAL A 74 22.18 -10.48 -12.92
N ARG A 75 22.37 -9.57 -13.92
CA ARG A 75 23.67 -9.33 -14.55
C ARG A 75 24.60 -8.56 -13.62
N VAL A 76 25.90 -8.86 -13.69
CA VAL A 76 26.92 -8.17 -12.88
C VAL A 76 26.90 -6.66 -13.15
N CYS A 77 26.77 -6.25 -14.42
CA CYS A 77 26.67 -4.83 -14.78
C CYS A 77 25.46 -4.14 -14.14
N ASP A 78 24.29 -4.80 -14.06
CA ASP A 78 23.09 -4.24 -13.42
C ASP A 78 23.34 -4.03 -11.92
N LYS A 79 23.99 -4.99 -11.26
CA LYS A 79 24.38 -4.86 -9.84
C LYS A 79 25.34 -3.69 -9.61
N LEU A 80 26.34 -3.55 -10.48
CA LEU A 80 27.34 -2.47 -10.40
C LEU A 80 26.72 -1.08 -10.64
N PHE A 81 25.91 -0.91 -11.70
CA PHE A 81 25.24 0.36 -11.95
C PHE A 81 24.22 0.71 -10.87
N ARG A 82 23.43 -0.28 -10.41
CA ARG A 82 22.51 -0.07 -9.30
C ARG A 82 23.23 0.34 -8.01
N PHE A 83 24.37 -0.29 -7.70
CA PHE A 83 25.23 0.10 -6.58
C PHE A 83 25.79 1.51 -6.77
N PHE A 84 26.31 1.84 -7.95
CA PHE A 84 26.80 3.18 -8.28
C PHE A 84 25.73 4.26 -8.03
N PHE A 85 24.52 4.09 -8.61
CA PHE A 85 23.46 5.07 -8.44
C PHE A 85 22.96 5.14 -6.98
N ALA A 86 22.94 4.03 -6.25
CA ALA A 86 22.59 4.00 -4.84
C ALA A 86 23.64 4.75 -3.99
N ALA A 87 24.93 4.51 -4.23
CA ALA A 87 26.04 5.22 -3.57
C ALA A 87 26.01 6.72 -3.91
N PHE A 88 25.82 7.07 -5.19
CA PHE A 88 25.69 8.46 -5.65
C PHE A 88 24.50 9.16 -4.94
N THR A 89 23.34 8.48 -4.85
CA THR A 89 22.18 9.01 -4.15
C THR A 89 22.48 9.26 -2.67
N ARG A 90 23.22 8.35 -2.04
CA ARG A 90 23.58 8.48 -0.62
C ARG A 90 24.45 9.71 -0.34
N ILE A 91 25.27 10.10 -1.30
CA ILE A 91 26.16 11.27 -1.19
C ILE A 91 25.41 12.55 -1.60
N PHE A 92 24.87 12.59 -2.81
CA PHE A 92 24.35 13.79 -3.47
C PHE A 92 22.83 13.95 -3.40
N GLY A 93 22.10 12.92 -2.94
CA GLY A 93 20.64 12.88 -2.83
C GLY A 93 19.93 12.49 -4.12
N MET A 94 18.63 12.13 -3.99
CA MET A 94 17.80 11.60 -5.06
C MET A 94 17.66 12.57 -6.24
N ARG A 95 17.48 13.86 -5.98
CA ARG A 95 17.36 14.87 -7.05
C ARG A 95 18.58 14.92 -7.98
N ALA A 96 19.78 14.81 -7.42
CA ALA A 96 21.02 14.77 -8.21
C ALA A 96 21.12 13.47 -9.02
N ALA A 97 20.75 12.35 -8.41
CA ALA A 97 20.72 11.05 -9.09
C ALA A 97 19.73 11.04 -10.26
N VAL A 98 18.51 11.55 -10.08
CA VAL A 98 17.50 11.65 -11.15
C VAL A 98 17.98 12.57 -12.28
N LYS A 99 18.65 13.69 -11.96
CA LYS A 99 19.27 14.53 -13.01
C LYS A 99 20.35 13.79 -13.80
N LEU A 100 21.21 13.06 -13.11
CA LEU A 100 22.28 12.27 -13.76
C LEU A 100 21.69 11.17 -14.65
N MET A 101 20.71 10.40 -14.16
CA MET A 101 20.00 9.38 -14.94
C MET A 101 19.27 9.98 -16.14
N GLY A 102 18.78 11.21 -16.00
CA GLY A 102 17.99 11.92 -16.98
C GLY A 102 18.79 12.63 -18.07
N LEU A 103 20.13 12.51 -18.14
CA LEU A 103 20.94 13.17 -19.18
C LEU A 103 20.54 12.77 -20.60
N THR A 104 20.05 11.54 -20.79
CA THR A 104 19.55 11.03 -22.07
C THR A 104 18.04 11.05 -22.19
N GLN A 105 17.31 11.47 -21.15
CA GLN A 105 15.86 11.52 -21.14
C GLN A 105 15.34 12.73 -21.88
N LYS A 106 14.65 12.48 -22.99
CA LYS A 106 13.93 13.52 -23.72
C LYS A 106 12.70 13.97 -22.93
N LYS A 107 12.33 15.25 -23.11
CA LYS A 107 11.08 15.76 -22.56
C LYS A 107 9.88 15.04 -23.18
N ILE A 108 8.96 14.63 -22.33
CA ILE A 108 7.72 13.96 -22.69
C ILE A 108 6.63 15.01 -22.75
N ARG A 109 5.94 15.08 -23.91
CA ARG A 109 4.95 16.12 -24.24
C ARG A 109 3.67 15.49 -24.72
N GLY A 110 2.61 16.32 -24.79
CA GLY A 110 1.34 15.96 -25.40
C GLY A 110 0.41 15.23 -24.43
N TYR A 111 0.54 15.49 -23.14
CA TYR A 111 -0.36 15.04 -22.11
C TYR A 111 -1.00 16.24 -21.41
N ASP A 112 -2.29 16.12 -21.08
CA ASP A 112 -3.01 17.12 -20.31
C ASP A 112 -2.58 17.07 -18.86
N THR A 113 -2.47 15.86 -18.31
CA THR A 113 -2.05 15.61 -16.93
C THR A 113 -0.85 14.65 -16.84
N ALA A 114 0.13 14.99 -16.01
CA ALA A 114 1.25 14.09 -15.65
C ALA A 114 1.22 13.78 -14.15
N ILE A 115 1.11 12.49 -13.83
CA ILE A 115 0.94 11.99 -12.46
C ILE A 115 2.20 11.26 -12.00
N SER A 116 2.75 11.63 -10.86
CA SER A 116 3.68 10.80 -10.10
C SER A 116 2.89 9.93 -9.13
N PHE A 117 2.81 8.63 -9.39
CA PHE A 117 2.04 7.72 -8.55
C PHE A 117 2.82 7.21 -7.32
N LEU A 118 4.10 7.53 -7.21
CA LEU A 118 4.93 7.14 -6.08
C LEU A 118 5.46 8.37 -5.34
N HIS A 119 5.24 8.40 -4.02
CA HIS A 119 5.70 9.47 -3.15
C HIS A 119 7.23 9.55 -3.03
N SER A 120 7.74 10.73 -2.63
CA SER A 120 9.16 10.89 -2.30
C SER A 120 9.49 10.25 -0.95
N GLY A 121 10.59 9.51 -0.91
CA GLY A 121 11.15 8.99 0.34
C GLY A 121 12.14 9.96 1.02
N ARG A 122 13.01 9.42 1.87
CA ARG A 122 14.12 10.16 2.46
C ARG A 122 15.13 10.59 1.39
N GLU A 123 15.66 11.79 1.47
CA GLU A 123 16.50 12.40 0.42
C GLU A 123 17.71 11.56 -0.04
N LYS A 124 18.33 10.83 0.89
CA LYS A 124 19.56 10.05 0.64
C LYS A 124 19.31 8.55 0.54
N VAL A 125 18.06 8.15 0.34
CA VAL A 125 17.66 6.75 0.10
C VAL A 125 17.37 6.56 -1.37
N PHE A 126 17.93 5.52 -1.96
CA PHE A 126 17.72 5.15 -3.36
C PHE A 126 16.34 4.50 -3.53
N TYR A 127 15.29 5.36 -3.54
CA TYR A 127 13.89 4.97 -3.63
C TYR A 127 13.05 6.14 -4.16
N GLY A 128 12.01 5.84 -4.96
CA GLY A 128 11.11 6.86 -5.51
C GLY A 128 11.66 7.48 -6.78
N GLY A 129 11.83 8.80 -6.80
CA GLY A 129 12.32 9.57 -7.96
C GLY A 129 11.25 9.93 -8.98
N CYS A 130 10.01 9.41 -8.86
CA CYS A 130 8.92 9.71 -9.78
C CYS A 130 8.51 11.18 -9.71
N ASN A 131 8.53 11.79 -8.53
CA ASN A 131 8.26 13.21 -8.36
C ASN A 131 9.27 14.09 -9.12
N GLU A 132 10.55 13.81 -8.95
CA GLU A 132 11.63 14.51 -9.65
C GLU A 132 11.54 14.30 -11.17
N PHE A 133 11.16 13.09 -11.60
CA PHE A 133 10.97 12.76 -13.02
C PHE A 133 9.82 13.57 -13.62
N VAL A 134 8.64 13.55 -13.02
CA VAL A 134 7.48 14.31 -13.50
C VAL A 134 7.80 15.80 -13.55
N LEU A 135 8.39 16.35 -12.52
CA LEU A 135 8.76 17.78 -12.49
C LEU A 135 9.88 18.15 -13.47
N GLY A 136 10.77 17.20 -13.75
CA GLY A 136 11.99 17.44 -14.54
C GLY A 136 11.82 17.13 -16.03
N PHE A 137 11.07 16.09 -16.39
CA PHE A 137 11.07 15.51 -17.73
C PHE A 137 9.71 15.42 -18.41
N THR A 138 8.65 15.96 -17.80
CA THR A 138 7.33 16.04 -18.46
C THR A 138 6.92 17.49 -18.68
N GLU A 139 6.18 17.72 -19.77
CA GLU A 139 5.47 18.95 -20.06
C GLU A 139 3.99 18.59 -20.19
N ALA A 140 3.18 18.98 -19.21
CA ALA A 140 1.75 18.77 -19.12
C ALA A 140 1.10 20.03 -18.54
N GLN A 141 -0.19 20.22 -18.82
CA GLN A 141 -0.94 21.37 -18.30
C GLN A 141 -1.07 21.29 -16.77
N GLN A 142 -1.23 20.07 -16.24
CA GLN A 142 -1.34 19.81 -14.82
C GLN A 142 -0.32 18.73 -14.38
N LYS A 143 0.28 18.90 -13.20
CA LYS A 143 1.17 17.92 -12.57
C LYS A 143 0.64 17.54 -11.20
N ILE A 144 0.43 16.24 -11.01
CA ILE A 144 -0.16 15.68 -9.78
C ILE A 144 0.83 14.70 -9.15
N THR A 145 0.85 14.63 -7.82
CA THR A 145 1.59 13.58 -7.10
C THR A 145 0.71 12.86 -6.11
N PHE A 146 0.92 11.54 -5.98
CA PHE A 146 0.29 10.71 -4.97
C PHE A 146 1.18 10.51 -3.76
N VAL A 147 0.55 10.42 -2.58
CA VAL A 147 1.20 10.14 -1.30
C VAL A 147 0.57 8.88 -0.70
N HIS A 148 1.35 7.80 -0.67
CA HIS A 148 0.95 6.48 -0.17
C HIS A 148 1.67 6.10 1.12
N CYS A 149 1.95 7.07 2.00
CA CYS A 149 2.69 6.82 3.23
C CYS A 149 2.27 7.78 4.34
N ASP A 150 2.49 7.38 5.57
CA ASP A 150 2.54 8.31 6.69
C ASP A 150 3.83 9.12 6.58
N PHE A 151 3.72 10.34 6.05
CA PHE A 151 4.85 11.17 5.63
C PHE A 151 5.79 11.53 6.79
N GLU A 152 5.22 11.72 7.96
CA GLU A 152 5.95 12.00 9.18
C GLU A 152 6.77 10.78 9.64
N LYS A 153 6.11 9.61 9.73
CA LYS A 153 6.72 8.38 10.25
C LYS A 153 7.80 7.80 9.33
N ILE A 154 7.69 7.95 8.01
CA ILE A 154 8.76 7.49 7.11
C ILE A 154 10.01 8.37 7.14
N GLY A 155 9.97 9.52 7.82
CA GLY A 155 11.11 10.45 7.94
C GLY A 155 11.44 11.15 6.61
N ALA A 156 10.43 11.42 5.78
CA ALA A 156 10.58 12.14 4.50
C ALA A 156 10.49 13.67 4.67
N VAL A 157 10.33 14.18 5.88
CA VAL A 157 10.23 15.61 6.16
C VAL A 157 11.56 16.30 5.89
N SER A 158 11.61 17.19 4.90
CA SER A 158 12.79 17.96 4.56
C SER A 158 12.44 19.21 3.76
N LYS A 159 13.34 20.22 3.78
CA LYS A 159 13.20 21.42 2.95
C LYS A 159 13.16 21.11 1.45
N LYS A 160 13.84 20.06 1.02
CA LYS A 160 13.84 19.64 -0.40
C LYS A 160 12.53 19.00 -0.79
N ASN A 161 11.99 18.08 0.03
CA ASN A 161 10.69 17.49 -0.24
C ASN A 161 9.59 18.56 -0.20
N ARG A 162 9.60 19.48 0.77
CA ARG A 162 8.70 20.64 0.77
C ARG A 162 8.72 21.37 -0.58
N LYS A 163 9.91 21.70 -1.11
CA LYS A 163 10.08 22.37 -2.42
C LYS A 163 9.61 21.50 -3.60
N ILE A 164 9.71 20.16 -3.52
CA ILE A 164 9.21 19.24 -4.55
C ILE A 164 7.68 19.26 -4.56
N TYR A 165 7.05 19.02 -3.41
CA TYR A 165 5.59 18.98 -3.31
C TYR A 165 4.94 20.33 -3.62
N SER A 166 5.58 21.47 -3.27
CA SER A 166 5.05 22.80 -3.59
C SER A 166 4.96 23.08 -5.10
N ARG A 167 5.68 22.34 -5.95
CA ARG A 167 5.70 22.51 -7.41
C ARG A 167 4.63 21.71 -8.14
N PHE A 168 3.94 20.82 -7.49
CA PHE A 168 2.79 20.14 -8.05
C PHE A 168 1.54 21.00 -7.94
N ASP A 169 0.66 20.89 -8.92
CA ASP A 169 -0.61 21.62 -8.96
C ASP A 169 -1.58 21.01 -7.96
N ARG A 170 -1.62 19.68 -7.87
CA ARG A 170 -2.45 18.94 -6.93
C ARG A 170 -1.68 17.79 -6.28
N ILE A 171 -2.12 17.40 -5.08
CA ILE A 171 -1.55 16.30 -4.29
C ILE A 171 -2.70 15.39 -3.87
N ALA A 172 -2.61 14.10 -4.16
CA ALA A 172 -3.56 13.08 -3.74
C ALA A 172 -2.97 12.26 -2.59
N ALA A 173 -3.61 12.25 -1.44
CA ALA A 173 -3.31 11.33 -0.35
C ALA A 173 -4.25 10.12 -0.41
N CYS A 174 -3.77 8.92 -0.09
CA CYS A 174 -4.57 7.70 -0.18
C CYS A 174 -5.59 7.52 0.97
N SER A 175 -5.58 8.41 1.97
CA SER A 175 -6.50 8.43 3.11
C SER A 175 -6.48 9.80 3.80
N GLU A 176 -7.48 10.13 4.61
CA GLU A 176 -7.47 11.37 5.40
C GLU A 176 -6.30 11.38 6.40
N GLY A 177 -6.01 10.25 7.04
CA GLY A 177 -4.85 10.14 7.92
C GLY A 177 -3.53 10.40 7.21
N CYS A 178 -3.38 9.92 5.96
CA CYS A 178 -2.23 10.20 5.11
C CYS A 178 -2.13 11.70 4.75
N LYS A 179 -3.26 12.34 4.38
CA LYS A 179 -3.37 13.78 4.12
C LYS A 179 -2.97 14.59 5.37
N MET A 180 -3.54 14.26 6.51
CA MET A 180 -3.24 14.95 7.75
C MET A 180 -1.77 14.82 8.17
N SER A 181 -1.16 13.63 7.97
CA SER A 181 0.27 13.42 8.20
C SER A 181 1.13 14.33 7.31
N LEU A 182 0.80 14.46 6.03
CA LEU A 182 1.49 15.37 5.12
C LEU A 182 1.32 16.83 5.55
N LEU A 183 0.09 17.26 5.89
CA LEU A 183 -0.23 18.65 6.23
C LEU A 183 0.33 19.08 7.59
N ARG A 184 0.51 18.17 8.55
CA ARG A 184 1.28 18.46 9.77
C ARG A 184 2.73 18.84 9.46
N CYS A 185 3.31 18.21 8.41
CA CYS A 185 4.68 18.50 7.99
C CYS A 185 4.78 19.74 7.09
N PHE A 186 3.77 19.96 6.24
CA PHE A 186 3.74 21.03 5.21
C PHE A 186 2.35 21.67 5.15
N PRO A 187 1.96 22.52 6.14
CA PRO A 187 0.61 23.09 6.22
C PRO A 187 0.22 23.95 5.00
N GLU A 188 1.19 24.56 4.35
CA GLU A 188 1.00 25.40 3.15
C GLU A 188 0.47 24.63 1.93
N LEU A 189 0.48 23.28 1.96
CA LEU A 189 -0.03 22.45 0.89
C LEU A 189 -1.53 22.17 0.99
N SER A 190 -2.22 22.68 2.02
CA SER A 190 -3.63 22.34 2.33
C SER A 190 -4.58 22.57 1.16
N GLN A 191 -4.47 23.73 0.48
CA GLN A 191 -5.37 24.12 -0.60
C GLN A 191 -5.30 23.21 -1.85
N LYS A 192 -4.23 22.44 -2.00
CA LYS A 192 -4.03 21.57 -3.15
C LYS A 192 -3.93 20.08 -2.81
N THR A 193 -4.15 19.72 -1.55
CA THR A 193 -4.10 18.33 -1.09
C THR A 193 -5.51 17.79 -0.87
N GLY A 194 -5.91 16.85 -1.72
CA GLY A 194 -7.15 16.07 -1.62
C GLY A 194 -6.91 14.62 -1.23
N VAL A 195 -7.99 13.86 -1.06
CA VAL A 195 -7.93 12.41 -0.86
C VAL A 195 -8.41 11.70 -2.11
N VAL A 196 -7.68 10.67 -2.53
CA VAL A 196 -8.09 9.68 -3.53
C VAL A 196 -7.82 8.31 -2.94
N ARG A 197 -8.88 7.63 -2.55
CA ARG A 197 -8.81 6.30 -1.93
C ARG A 197 -8.29 5.26 -2.91
N ASN A 198 -7.67 4.21 -2.39
CA ASN A 198 -7.19 3.10 -3.22
C ASN A 198 -8.38 2.28 -3.74
N CYS A 199 -8.42 2.02 -5.06
CA CYS A 199 -9.34 1.07 -5.67
C CYS A 199 -8.99 -0.37 -5.32
N GLN A 200 -9.99 -1.25 -5.36
CA GLN A 200 -9.86 -2.69 -5.12
C GLN A 200 -10.51 -3.47 -6.28
N ASN A 201 -9.95 -4.63 -6.60
CA ASN A 201 -10.62 -5.57 -7.50
C ASN A 201 -11.53 -6.53 -6.70
N TYR A 202 -12.65 -6.02 -6.19
CA TYR A 202 -13.57 -6.78 -5.34
C TYR A 202 -14.11 -8.05 -5.99
N ASN A 203 -14.31 -8.07 -7.30
CA ASN A 203 -14.81 -9.24 -8.01
C ASN A 203 -13.75 -10.35 -8.05
N GLU A 204 -12.51 -10.01 -8.35
CA GLU A 204 -11.39 -10.95 -8.32
C GLU A 204 -11.13 -11.52 -6.92
N ILE A 205 -11.15 -10.64 -5.89
CA ILE A 205 -10.98 -11.05 -4.49
C ILE A 205 -12.01 -12.12 -4.12
N ARG A 206 -13.29 -11.88 -4.41
CA ARG A 206 -14.38 -12.84 -4.13
C ARG A 206 -14.24 -14.12 -4.96
N TYR A 207 -13.92 -13.98 -6.24
CA TYR A 207 -13.72 -15.14 -7.14
C TYR A 207 -12.57 -16.03 -6.63
N LEU A 208 -11.42 -15.45 -6.28
CA LEU A 208 -10.27 -16.19 -5.79
C LEU A 208 -10.50 -16.84 -4.42
N ALA A 209 -11.28 -16.21 -3.54
CA ALA A 209 -11.68 -16.81 -2.27
C ALA A 209 -12.60 -18.02 -2.46
N GLN A 210 -13.52 -17.94 -3.43
CA GLN A 210 -14.48 -19.02 -3.71
C GLN A 210 -13.86 -20.20 -4.46
N THR A 211 -12.93 -19.95 -5.37
CA THR A 211 -12.29 -21.00 -6.18
C THR A 211 -11.17 -21.71 -5.44
N HIS A 212 -10.61 -21.11 -4.39
CA HIS A 212 -9.56 -21.68 -3.55
C HIS A 212 -9.94 -21.52 -2.08
N PRO A 213 -11.02 -22.18 -1.63
CA PRO A 213 -11.46 -22.05 -0.25
C PRO A 213 -10.49 -22.78 0.69
N GLU A 214 -10.17 -22.14 1.79
CA GLU A 214 -9.43 -22.74 2.90
C GLU A 214 -10.39 -23.09 4.03
N LYS A 215 -10.00 -24.05 4.84
CA LYS A 215 -10.81 -24.47 5.99
C LYS A 215 -9.97 -24.41 7.25
N PHE A 216 -10.41 -23.60 8.17
CA PHE A 216 -9.91 -23.57 9.53
C PHE A 216 -10.83 -24.37 10.45
N ASP A 217 -10.30 -24.81 11.59
CA ASP A 217 -11.10 -25.47 12.62
C ASP A 217 -12.10 -24.44 13.22
N GLN A 218 -13.37 -24.62 12.91
CA GLN A 218 -14.44 -23.70 13.33
C GLN A 218 -14.77 -23.80 14.82
N SER A 219 -14.26 -24.81 15.53
CA SER A 219 -14.36 -24.90 17.01
C SER A 219 -13.40 -23.92 17.70
N ARG A 220 -12.39 -23.43 16.97
CA ARG A 220 -11.34 -22.53 17.47
C ARG A 220 -11.55 -21.10 16.97
N PHE A 221 -10.96 -20.14 17.67
CA PHE A 221 -10.95 -18.74 17.26
C PHE A 221 -9.76 -18.49 16.33
N ASN A 222 -10.06 -18.30 15.05
CA ASN A 222 -9.06 -18.24 13.98
C ASN A 222 -8.68 -16.79 13.67
N ILE A 223 -7.50 -16.39 14.06
CA ILE A 223 -6.91 -15.07 13.80
C ILE A 223 -5.98 -15.19 12.59
N LEU A 224 -6.07 -14.25 11.66
CA LEU A 224 -5.18 -14.19 10.49
C LEU A 224 -4.44 -12.86 10.42
N THR A 225 -3.16 -12.90 10.07
CA THR A 225 -2.42 -11.71 9.61
C THR A 225 -1.86 -11.97 8.22
N VAL A 226 -2.04 -11.02 7.31
CA VAL A 226 -1.46 -11.04 5.96
C VAL A 226 -0.61 -9.79 5.77
N ALA A 227 0.72 -9.96 5.85
CA ALA A 227 1.64 -8.82 5.73
C ALA A 227 3.06 -9.29 5.40
N ARG A 228 3.86 -8.39 4.80
CA ARG A 228 5.30 -8.58 4.70
C ARG A 228 5.94 -8.54 6.11
N PHE A 229 6.92 -9.39 6.39
CA PHE A 229 7.61 -9.44 7.68
C PHE A 229 8.65 -8.30 7.81
N GLY A 230 8.16 -7.05 7.69
CA GLY A 230 8.91 -5.83 7.97
C GLY A 230 8.71 -5.37 9.41
N LYS A 231 9.68 -4.62 9.95
CA LYS A 231 9.57 -4.07 11.32
C LYS A 231 8.30 -3.26 11.53
N GLU A 232 7.91 -2.50 10.50
CA GLU A 232 6.72 -1.63 10.51
C GLU A 232 5.41 -2.40 10.62
N LYS A 233 5.39 -3.69 10.25
CA LYS A 233 4.19 -4.54 10.26
C LYS A 233 3.90 -5.21 11.61
N GLY A 234 4.83 -5.17 12.55
CA GLY A 234 4.60 -5.57 13.93
C GLY A 234 4.34 -7.06 14.17
N ILE A 235 4.78 -7.96 13.26
CA ILE A 235 4.51 -9.40 13.33
C ILE A 235 5.00 -10.01 14.64
N LEU A 236 6.22 -9.66 15.08
CA LEU A 236 6.81 -10.23 16.29
C LEU A 236 6.00 -9.88 17.55
N ARG A 237 5.49 -8.64 17.64
CA ARG A 237 4.63 -8.25 18.78
C ARG A 237 3.26 -8.91 18.71
N ALA A 238 2.72 -9.14 17.50
CA ALA A 238 1.46 -9.85 17.36
C ALA A 238 1.56 -11.30 17.83
N ILE A 239 2.65 -12.00 17.49
CA ILE A 239 2.91 -13.35 17.99
C ILE A 239 2.91 -13.32 19.52
N LYS A 240 3.68 -12.42 20.16
CA LYS A 240 3.73 -12.30 21.63
C LYS A 240 2.37 -11.99 22.25
N ALA A 241 1.61 -11.07 21.64
CA ALA A 241 0.27 -10.72 22.11
C ALA A 241 -0.68 -11.93 22.08
N VAL A 242 -0.69 -12.70 20.97
CA VAL A 242 -1.52 -13.89 20.83
C VAL A 242 -1.08 -15.00 21.77
N LEU A 243 0.22 -15.27 21.90
CA LEU A 243 0.72 -16.25 22.89
C LEU A 243 0.28 -15.90 24.31
N GLY A 244 0.26 -14.60 24.67
CA GLY A 244 -0.27 -14.16 25.97
C GLY A 244 -1.80 -14.28 26.09
N VAL A 245 -2.56 -14.44 25.00
CA VAL A 245 -4.01 -14.78 25.04
C VAL A 245 -4.19 -16.28 25.23
N CYS A 246 -3.31 -17.11 24.65
CA CYS A 246 -3.34 -18.56 24.81
C CYS A 246 -3.10 -19.03 26.27
N ASP A 247 -2.58 -18.15 27.15
CA ASP A 247 -2.52 -18.46 28.59
C ASP A 247 -3.91 -18.57 29.24
N ASP A 248 -4.93 -17.91 28.67
CA ASP A 248 -6.29 -17.86 29.19
C ASP A 248 -7.29 -18.69 28.35
N PHE A 249 -6.95 -19.01 27.10
CA PHE A 249 -7.86 -19.65 26.13
C PHE A 249 -7.13 -20.73 25.32
N ASP A 250 -7.60 -21.97 25.36
CA ASP A 250 -7.01 -23.11 24.64
C ASP A 250 -7.49 -23.23 23.18
N ASP A 251 -8.52 -22.48 22.80
CA ASP A 251 -9.19 -22.55 21.50
C ASP A 251 -8.76 -21.46 20.52
N ILE A 252 -7.53 -20.98 20.61
CA ILE A 252 -6.96 -19.95 19.70
C ILE A 252 -6.10 -20.58 18.62
N ASN A 253 -6.29 -20.13 17.36
CA ASN A 253 -5.36 -20.33 16.26
C ASN A 253 -4.93 -18.99 15.68
N TYR A 254 -3.66 -18.82 15.43
CA TYR A 254 -3.11 -17.65 14.76
C TYR A 254 -2.31 -18.04 13.53
N TYR A 255 -2.79 -17.65 12.37
CA TYR A 255 -2.18 -17.90 11.07
C TYR A 255 -1.51 -16.64 10.55
N ILE A 256 -0.30 -16.75 10.00
CA ILE A 256 0.45 -15.61 9.49
C ILE A 256 0.91 -15.91 8.06
N ILE A 257 0.40 -15.13 7.11
CA ILE A 257 0.79 -15.18 5.70
C ILE A 257 1.75 -14.04 5.41
N GLY A 258 2.89 -14.38 4.84
CA GLY A 258 3.90 -13.44 4.40
C GLY A 258 5.31 -13.94 4.59
N ASP A 259 6.27 -13.07 4.25
CA ASP A 259 7.70 -13.32 4.39
C ASP A 259 8.44 -11.98 4.47
N GLY A 260 9.69 -12.00 4.92
CA GLY A 260 10.52 -10.80 4.96
C GLY A 260 11.69 -10.86 5.94
N ALA A 261 12.23 -9.69 6.23
CA ALA A 261 13.46 -9.58 7.03
C ALA A 261 13.35 -10.12 8.45
N GLN A 262 12.14 -10.27 8.99
CA GLN A 262 11.89 -10.78 10.34
C GLN A 262 11.41 -12.25 10.37
N SER A 263 11.39 -12.98 9.25
CA SER A 263 10.88 -14.36 9.19
C SER A 263 11.60 -15.28 10.17
N ARG A 264 12.93 -15.26 10.20
CA ARG A 264 13.71 -16.07 11.14
C ARG A 264 13.40 -15.74 12.61
N GLN A 265 13.18 -14.46 12.94
CA GLN A 265 12.82 -14.07 14.30
C GLN A 265 11.42 -14.54 14.69
N ALA A 266 10.48 -14.53 13.73
CA ALA A 266 9.13 -15.06 13.92
C ALA A 266 9.16 -16.58 14.15
N GLU A 267 9.93 -17.33 13.35
CA GLU A 267 10.14 -18.78 13.52
C GLU A 267 10.67 -19.11 14.91
N MET A 268 11.70 -18.39 15.38
CA MET A 268 12.26 -18.58 16.72
C MET A 268 11.22 -18.33 17.83
N LEU A 269 10.42 -17.26 17.72
CA LEU A 269 9.38 -16.96 18.71
C LEU A 269 8.28 -18.02 18.77
N VAL A 270 7.96 -18.66 17.65
CA VAL A 270 6.96 -19.73 17.58
C VAL A 270 7.52 -21.02 18.14
N SER A 271 8.77 -21.40 17.77
CA SER A 271 9.39 -22.67 18.21
C SER A 271 9.70 -22.73 19.70
N ASP A 272 10.05 -21.58 20.31
CA ASP A 272 10.44 -21.51 21.72
C ASP A 272 9.24 -21.37 22.68
N GLY A 273 8.01 -21.27 22.16
CA GLY A 273 6.81 -20.97 22.94
C GLY A 273 6.06 -22.23 23.44
N LYS A 274 5.47 -22.14 24.63
CA LYS A 274 4.57 -23.16 25.24
C LYS A 274 3.37 -23.49 24.33
N PHE A 275 2.96 -22.55 23.47
CA PHE A 275 1.79 -22.62 22.59
C PHE A 275 2.20 -22.63 21.10
N SER A 276 3.28 -23.34 20.76
CA SER A 276 3.78 -23.47 19.39
C SER A 276 2.71 -23.96 18.40
N ASP A 277 1.80 -24.82 18.86
CA ASP A 277 0.72 -25.38 18.04
C ASP A 277 -0.40 -24.38 17.73
N SER A 278 -0.50 -23.28 18.49
CA SER A 278 -1.48 -22.22 18.27
C SER A 278 -1.06 -21.18 17.23
N VAL A 279 0.20 -21.15 16.80
CA VAL A 279 0.71 -20.17 15.84
C VAL A 279 1.31 -20.86 14.63
N THR A 280 0.77 -20.60 13.45
CA THR A 280 1.23 -21.19 12.20
C THR A 280 1.76 -20.13 11.23
N LEU A 281 3.03 -20.21 10.86
CA LEU A 281 3.63 -19.41 9.80
C LEU A 281 3.38 -20.09 8.45
N LEU A 282 2.48 -19.54 7.64
CA LEU A 282 2.07 -20.12 6.35
C LEU A 282 3.02 -19.77 5.19
N GLY A 283 4.02 -18.90 5.44
CA GLY A 283 4.88 -18.38 4.38
C GLY A 283 4.15 -17.46 3.40
N LYS A 284 4.80 -17.11 2.30
CA LYS A 284 4.20 -16.30 1.24
C LYS A 284 3.14 -17.12 0.48
N LYS A 285 1.95 -16.56 0.28
CA LYS A 285 0.88 -17.12 -0.54
C LYS A 285 0.58 -16.17 -1.70
N GLU A 286 0.36 -16.71 -2.89
CA GLU A 286 -0.06 -15.94 -4.07
C GLU A 286 -1.52 -15.51 -3.92
N ASN A 287 -2.36 -16.39 -3.39
CA ASN A 287 -3.76 -16.13 -3.09
C ASN A 287 -4.02 -16.25 -1.58
N PRO A 288 -4.16 -15.15 -0.83
CA PRO A 288 -4.49 -15.18 0.59
C PRO A 288 -6.00 -15.15 0.86
N TYR A 289 -6.84 -14.99 -0.16
CA TYR A 289 -8.25 -14.64 0.04
C TYR A 289 -9.09 -15.79 0.60
N GLY A 290 -8.78 -17.04 0.26
CA GLY A 290 -9.41 -18.22 0.89
C GLY A 290 -9.16 -18.25 2.41
N TYR A 291 -7.92 -17.96 2.82
CA TYR A 291 -7.55 -17.84 4.24
C TYR A 291 -8.27 -16.67 4.92
N MET A 292 -8.37 -15.51 4.24
CA MET A 292 -9.09 -14.34 4.77
C MET A 292 -10.57 -14.66 5.00
N ALA A 293 -11.22 -15.33 4.04
CA ALA A 293 -12.63 -15.70 4.16
C ALA A 293 -12.90 -16.71 5.27
N ALA A 294 -11.93 -17.60 5.55
CA ALA A 294 -12.03 -18.64 6.58
C ALA A 294 -11.74 -18.14 8.01
N ALA A 295 -10.99 -17.04 8.15
CA ALA A 295 -10.61 -16.49 9.45
C ALA A 295 -11.79 -15.82 10.17
N ASP A 296 -11.80 -15.84 11.50
CA ASP A 296 -12.77 -15.10 12.30
C ASP A 296 -12.47 -13.61 12.32
N ILE A 297 -11.21 -13.23 12.38
CA ILE A 297 -10.74 -11.84 12.29
C ILE A 297 -9.44 -11.74 11.51
N LEU A 298 -9.24 -10.60 10.83
CA LEU A 298 -7.94 -10.16 10.33
C LEU A 298 -7.27 -9.25 11.35
N LEU A 299 -6.08 -9.60 11.82
CA LEU A 299 -5.26 -8.77 12.71
C LEU A 299 -4.25 -7.97 11.90
N ILE A 300 -4.25 -6.64 12.07
CA ILE A 300 -3.27 -5.71 11.49
C ILE A 300 -2.48 -5.07 12.63
N PRO A 301 -1.34 -5.69 13.02
CA PRO A 301 -0.57 -5.25 14.20
C PRO A 301 0.47 -4.18 13.86
N SER A 302 0.27 -3.40 12.82
CA SER A 302 1.28 -2.50 12.27
C SER A 302 1.59 -1.31 13.17
N PHE A 303 2.86 -0.90 13.22
CA PHE A 303 3.26 0.36 13.87
C PHE A 303 2.85 1.59 13.07
N SER A 304 2.74 1.43 11.75
CA SER A 304 2.38 2.52 10.83
C SER A 304 1.75 1.97 9.56
N GLU A 305 0.63 2.55 9.15
CA GLU A 305 -0.06 2.30 7.88
C GLU A 305 -0.59 3.62 7.31
N ALA A 306 -0.61 3.73 5.99
CA ALA A 306 -1.22 4.87 5.30
C ALA A 306 -2.65 4.56 4.83
N ALA A 307 -2.83 3.45 4.12
CA ALA A 307 -4.11 2.90 3.67
C ALA A 307 -3.91 1.43 3.29
N PRO A 308 -3.87 0.50 4.27
CA PRO A 308 -3.56 -0.89 3.98
C PRO A 308 -4.68 -1.54 3.15
N MET A 309 -4.31 -2.09 1.99
CA MET A 309 -5.23 -2.72 1.04
C MET A 309 -6.01 -3.88 1.67
N VAL A 310 -5.36 -4.63 2.57
CA VAL A 310 -5.92 -5.81 3.24
C VAL A 310 -7.19 -5.52 4.07
N ILE A 311 -7.43 -4.25 4.48
CA ILE A 311 -8.65 -3.87 5.20
C ILE A 311 -9.88 -4.09 4.30
N ASN A 312 -9.88 -3.50 3.12
CA ASN A 312 -10.99 -3.62 2.18
C ASN A 312 -11.08 -5.04 1.60
N GLU A 313 -9.93 -5.71 1.40
CA GLU A 313 -9.87 -7.11 0.98
C GLU A 313 -10.56 -8.03 1.98
N SER A 314 -10.26 -7.89 3.27
CA SER A 314 -10.87 -8.69 4.34
C SER A 314 -12.35 -8.36 4.54
N ALA A 315 -12.67 -7.06 4.57
CA ALA A 315 -14.04 -6.59 4.78
C ALA A 315 -14.99 -7.09 3.68
N CYS A 316 -14.56 -7.09 2.39
CA CYS A 316 -15.40 -7.55 1.29
C CYS A 316 -15.61 -9.07 1.27
N LEU A 317 -14.81 -9.82 2.02
CA LEU A 317 -14.95 -11.27 2.25
C LEU A 317 -15.77 -11.58 3.52
N GLY A 318 -16.24 -10.55 4.22
CA GLY A 318 -17.05 -10.71 5.44
C GLY A 318 -16.20 -10.91 6.70
N THR A 319 -14.89 -10.74 6.66
CA THR A 319 -14.00 -10.96 7.80
C THR A 319 -13.67 -9.63 8.46
N PRO A 320 -14.10 -9.41 9.73
CA PRO A 320 -13.83 -8.18 10.45
C PRO A 320 -12.36 -8.01 10.82
N ILE A 321 -11.99 -6.77 11.11
CA ILE A 321 -10.60 -6.36 11.27
C ILE A 321 -10.34 -5.89 12.72
N LEU A 322 -9.25 -6.37 13.32
CA LEU A 322 -8.62 -5.74 14.48
C LEU A 322 -7.34 -5.05 14.02
N SER A 323 -7.30 -3.73 14.11
CA SER A 323 -6.11 -2.94 13.76
C SER A 323 -5.56 -2.20 14.97
N THR A 324 -4.25 -2.09 15.06
CA THR A 324 -3.63 -1.11 15.95
C THR A 324 -3.88 0.30 15.44
N GLU A 325 -3.86 1.28 16.32
CA GLU A 325 -3.99 2.69 15.99
C GLU A 325 -2.84 3.16 15.08
N THR A 326 -3.18 3.38 13.81
CA THR A 326 -2.32 3.97 12.79
C THR A 326 -3.00 5.19 12.19
N SER A 327 -2.32 5.94 11.32
CA SER A 327 -2.90 7.19 10.78
C SER A 327 -4.23 7.02 10.07
N SER A 328 -4.52 5.84 9.50
CA SER A 328 -5.76 5.54 8.77
C SER A 328 -6.70 4.56 9.49
N ALA A 329 -6.31 4.01 10.66
CA ALA A 329 -7.06 2.92 11.29
C ALA A 329 -8.48 3.33 11.71
N PHE A 330 -8.65 4.54 12.25
CA PHE A 330 -9.98 5.00 12.67
C PHE A 330 -10.91 5.15 11.46
N GLU A 331 -10.50 5.88 10.43
CA GLU A 331 -11.31 6.11 9.24
C GLU A 331 -11.62 4.84 8.43
N MET A 332 -10.66 3.89 8.37
CA MET A 332 -10.81 2.68 7.55
C MET A 332 -11.43 1.49 8.27
N VAL A 333 -11.34 1.42 9.60
CA VAL A 333 -11.78 0.25 10.38
C VAL A 333 -12.93 0.61 11.33
N ARG A 334 -12.72 1.60 12.22
CA ARG A 334 -13.71 1.95 13.24
C ARG A 334 -14.92 2.67 12.64
N ASP A 335 -14.68 3.75 11.91
CA ASP A 335 -15.73 4.66 11.42
C ASP A 335 -16.51 4.03 10.24
N THR A 336 -15.90 3.08 9.53
CA THR A 336 -16.58 2.23 8.56
C THR A 336 -17.42 1.12 9.20
N GLY A 337 -17.19 0.81 10.46
CA GLY A 337 -17.79 -0.33 11.15
C GLY A 337 -17.16 -1.68 10.79
N PHE A 338 -16.00 -1.70 10.11
CA PHE A 338 -15.35 -2.95 9.66
C PHE A 338 -14.73 -3.75 10.79
N GLY A 339 -14.53 -3.15 11.97
CA GLY A 339 -13.90 -3.86 13.07
C GLY A 339 -13.59 -2.96 14.26
N TRP A 340 -12.44 -3.21 14.87
CA TRP A 340 -11.95 -2.57 16.07
C TRP A 340 -10.56 -1.95 15.87
N VAL A 341 -10.30 -0.87 16.59
CA VAL A 341 -8.99 -0.24 16.68
C VAL A 341 -8.55 -0.32 18.14
N CYS A 342 -7.37 -0.83 18.39
CA CYS A 342 -6.76 -0.93 19.72
C CYS A 342 -5.53 -0.01 19.83
N ASP A 343 -5.07 0.21 21.04
CA ASP A 343 -3.82 0.92 21.29
C ASP A 343 -2.67 0.30 20.50
N ASN A 344 -1.76 1.15 20.00
CA ASN A 344 -0.63 0.71 19.20
C ASN A 344 0.48 0.09 20.05
N SER A 345 0.11 -0.95 20.82
CA SER A 345 0.95 -1.68 21.75
C SER A 345 0.65 -3.18 21.72
N GLU A 346 1.56 -3.99 22.27
CA GLU A 346 1.35 -5.43 22.46
C GLU A 346 0.17 -5.69 23.40
N ASN A 347 0.09 -4.93 24.51
CA ASN A 347 -1.01 -5.05 25.46
C ASN A 347 -2.36 -4.66 24.83
N GLY A 348 -2.42 -3.57 24.04
CA GLY A 348 -3.64 -3.18 23.34
C GLY A 348 -4.17 -4.27 22.42
N ILE A 349 -3.30 -4.95 21.68
CA ILE A 349 -3.68 -6.11 20.85
C ILE A 349 -4.22 -7.23 21.72
N ARG A 350 -3.48 -7.60 22.78
CA ARG A 350 -3.83 -8.71 23.69
C ARG A 350 -5.18 -8.48 24.37
N ASP A 351 -5.42 -7.28 24.90
CA ASP A 351 -6.63 -6.97 25.66
C ASP A 351 -7.90 -7.05 24.78
N VAL A 352 -7.82 -6.55 23.55
CA VAL A 352 -8.95 -6.67 22.60
C VAL A 352 -9.13 -8.12 22.15
N LEU A 353 -8.06 -8.86 21.87
CA LEU A 353 -8.15 -10.28 21.51
C LEU A 353 -8.77 -11.11 22.62
N ARG A 354 -8.37 -10.90 23.90
CA ARG A 354 -9.00 -11.56 25.07
C ARG A 354 -10.50 -11.32 25.13
N ARG A 355 -10.92 -10.07 24.95
CA ARG A 355 -12.35 -9.72 24.94
C ARG A 355 -13.10 -10.42 23.82
N LEU A 356 -12.55 -10.46 22.61
CA LEU A 356 -13.17 -11.08 21.44
C LEU A 356 -13.18 -12.62 21.52
N ALA A 357 -12.17 -13.23 22.16
CA ALA A 357 -12.13 -14.66 22.41
C ALA A 357 -13.14 -15.09 23.48
N ALA A 358 -13.32 -14.28 24.52
CA ALA A 358 -14.28 -14.55 25.61
C ALA A 358 -15.75 -14.51 25.13
N SER A 359 -16.07 -13.67 24.14
CA SER A 359 -17.39 -13.63 23.52
C SER A 359 -17.28 -13.35 22.03
N ARG A 360 -17.61 -14.35 21.22
CA ARG A 360 -17.59 -14.24 19.75
C ARG A 360 -18.80 -13.52 19.17
N ASP A 361 -19.75 -13.08 19.98
CA ASP A 361 -20.98 -12.42 19.53
C ASP A 361 -20.68 -11.12 18.78
N GLU A 362 -19.72 -10.33 19.27
CA GLU A 362 -19.29 -9.11 18.56
C GLU A 362 -18.70 -9.42 17.19
N VAL A 363 -17.89 -10.48 17.08
CA VAL A 363 -17.28 -10.93 15.83
C VAL A 363 -18.37 -11.39 14.86
N ASN A 364 -19.29 -12.23 15.32
CA ASN A 364 -20.41 -12.75 14.52
C ASN A 364 -21.33 -11.61 14.03
N TYR A 365 -21.61 -10.63 14.89
CA TYR A 365 -22.38 -9.44 14.51
C TYR A 365 -21.68 -8.64 13.40
N LYS A 366 -20.38 -8.40 13.54
CA LYS A 366 -19.60 -7.69 12.52
C LYS A 366 -19.53 -8.46 11.21
N ARG A 367 -19.32 -9.79 11.25
CA ARG A 367 -19.36 -10.66 10.06
C ARG A 367 -20.67 -10.53 9.30
N LYS A 368 -21.79 -10.56 10.03
CA LYS A 368 -23.13 -10.39 9.46
C LYS A 368 -23.29 -9.02 8.80
N LEU A 369 -22.83 -7.95 9.43
CA LEU A 369 -22.86 -6.61 8.83
C LEU A 369 -22.05 -6.55 7.52
N LEU A 370 -20.85 -7.11 7.53
CA LEU A 370 -19.96 -7.10 6.35
C LEU A 370 -20.53 -7.93 5.20
N SER A 371 -21.16 -9.08 5.48
CA SER A 371 -21.75 -9.96 4.47
C SER A 371 -22.91 -9.34 3.69
N THR A 372 -23.58 -8.35 4.25
CA THR A 372 -24.69 -7.62 3.60
C THR A 372 -24.25 -6.33 2.93
N ARG A 373 -22.99 -5.91 3.12
CA ARG A 373 -22.48 -4.64 2.63
C ARG A 373 -22.06 -4.73 1.16
N ARG A 374 -22.42 -3.70 0.39
CA ARG A 374 -21.89 -3.53 -0.97
C ARG A 374 -20.51 -2.87 -0.92
N PHE A 375 -19.60 -3.39 -1.70
CA PHE A 375 -18.25 -2.87 -1.89
C PHE A 375 -18.06 -2.52 -3.35
N ASP A 376 -17.70 -1.26 -3.64
CA ASP A 376 -17.39 -0.74 -4.97
C ASP A 376 -16.31 0.36 -4.90
N ASN A 377 -15.88 0.84 -6.05
CA ASN A 377 -14.86 1.88 -6.19
C ASN A 377 -15.43 3.26 -6.54
N ALA A 378 -16.77 3.43 -6.52
CA ALA A 378 -17.43 4.63 -7.01
C ALA A 378 -16.88 5.93 -6.40
N GLU A 379 -16.65 5.93 -5.07
CA GLU A 379 -16.09 7.10 -4.38
C GLU A 379 -14.64 7.37 -4.79
N ALA A 380 -13.80 6.33 -4.93
CA ALA A 380 -12.40 6.48 -5.34
C ALA A 380 -12.29 7.02 -6.77
N VAL A 381 -13.12 6.51 -7.69
CA VAL A 381 -13.20 6.98 -9.09
C VAL A 381 -13.69 8.43 -9.14
N LYS A 382 -14.71 8.77 -8.36
CA LYS A 382 -15.20 10.16 -8.25
C LYS A 382 -14.09 11.09 -7.76
N GLN A 383 -13.40 10.74 -6.68
CA GLN A 383 -12.29 11.52 -6.13
C GLN A 383 -11.14 11.69 -7.14
N PHE A 384 -10.85 10.64 -7.92
CA PHE A 384 -9.87 10.73 -9.00
C PHE A 384 -10.32 11.68 -10.10
N SER A 385 -11.57 11.59 -10.54
CA SER A 385 -12.14 12.48 -11.56
C SER A 385 -12.14 13.94 -11.11
N GLU A 386 -12.50 14.22 -9.86
CA GLU A 386 -12.43 15.57 -9.27
C GLU A 386 -10.98 16.10 -9.18
N LEU A 387 -10.02 15.20 -8.93
CA LEU A 387 -8.61 15.56 -8.93
C LEU A 387 -8.09 15.96 -10.32
N ILE A 388 -8.55 15.29 -11.38
CA ILE A 388 -8.13 15.55 -12.76
C ILE A 388 -8.85 16.77 -13.35
N ASN A 389 -10.13 16.98 -13.04
CA ASN A 389 -10.92 18.05 -13.61
C ASN A 389 -10.41 19.45 -13.22
N HIS A 390 -10.16 20.28 -14.22
CA HIS A 390 -9.66 21.67 -14.07
C HIS A 390 -10.71 22.66 -13.52
N ASN A 391 -11.93 22.20 -13.19
CA ASN A 391 -13.09 23.07 -12.94
C ASN A 391 -13.23 23.59 -11.51
N ASP A 392 -12.12 23.93 -10.83
CA ASP A 392 -12.18 24.84 -9.67
C ASP A 392 -11.32 26.09 -9.93
N LYS A 393 -11.68 26.84 -10.98
CA LYS A 393 -11.56 28.29 -10.91
C LYS A 393 -12.77 28.77 -10.10
N THR A 394 -12.63 28.81 -8.80
CA THR A 394 -13.44 29.72 -7.98
C THR A 394 -13.15 31.11 -8.48
N ASP A 395 -14.16 31.70 -9.14
CA ASP A 395 -14.26 33.13 -9.38
C ASP A 395 -14.14 33.92 -8.05
#